data_1b18347e808050eedd2c539cad2d99c8
#
_entry.id   1b18347e808050eedd2c539cad2d99c8
#
_cell.length_a   1.000
_cell.length_b   1.000
_cell.length_c   1.000
_cell.angle_alpha   90.00
_cell.angle_beta   90.00
_cell.angle_gamma   90.00
#
_symmetry.space_group_name_H-M   'P 1'
#
loop_
_entity.id
_entity.type
_entity.pdbx_description
1 polymer ?
#
loop_
_entity_poly.entity_id
_entity_poly.type
_entity_poly.pdbx_seq_one_letter_code
_entity_poly.pdbx_strand_id
1 'polypeptide(L)'
;MLFKEFGGVDAFPICIDAHDAASVIAACKAIAPTFGGINLEDIKSPECFEIEETLERELDIPVFHDDQHGTAIVVTAALINALRVVGKKMEDVHIVLNGPGAAGTAIIKMLMTAGAKDIIAVDQFGTLYKGCNSAEAHKNWLGEVTNPRQVKGGLKEALEGADVFIGVSKPGILTTELCRTMNKDAIVFAMANPTPEIMPDEAKAGGVRVMATGRSDFPNQVNNVLCFPGLFKAH
;
A
#
# COMPACT_ATOMS: atom_id res chain seq x y z
N MET A 1 19.92 7.01 9.51
CA MET A 1 20.42 8.09 8.61
C MET A 1 19.28 8.94 8.07
N LEU A 2 18.24 8.38 7.42
CA LEU A 2 17.14 9.15 6.81
C LEU A 2 16.33 9.98 7.80
N PHE A 3 15.98 9.43 8.96
CA PHE A 3 15.31 10.18 10.04
C PHE A 3 16.06 11.44 10.43
N LYS A 4 17.39 11.33 10.57
CA LYS A 4 18.25 12.48 10.95
C LYS A 4 18.36 13.48 9.82
N GLU A 5 18.64 13.01 8.60
CA GLU A 5 18.91 13.89 7.45
C GLU A 5 17.67 14.70 7.04
N PHE A 6 16.52 14.04 6.93
CA PHE A 6 15.27 14.65 6.43
C PHE A 6 14.31 15.09 7.53
N GLY A 7 14.32 14.39 8.67
CA GLY A 7 13.44 14.69 9.80
C GLY A 7 14.09 15.51 10.91
N GLY A 8 15.42 15.50 11.02
CA GLY A 8 16.13 16.07 12.16
C GLY A 8 15.97 15.24 13.45
N VAL A 9 15.40 14.05 13.36
CA VAL A 9 15.08 13.16 14.48
C VAL A 9 16.21 12.13 14.67
N ASP A 10 16.59 11.88 15.91
CA ASP A 10 17.51 10.79 16.24
C ASP A 10 16.74 9.47 16.31
N ALA A 11 17.19 8.48 15.55
CA ALA A 11 16.57 7.16 15.49
C ALA A 11 17.62 6.06 15.73
N PHE A 12 17.21 5.04 16.49
CA PHE A 12 18.04 3.91 16.83
C PHE A 12 17.38 2.64 16.32
N PRO A 13 18.00 1.88 15.40
CA PRO A 13 17.49 0.59 14.98
C PRO A 13 17.66 -0.42 16.12
N ILE A 14 16.57 -1.12 16.47
CA ILE A 14 16.56 -2.16 17.49
C ILE A 14 16.03 -3.43 16.84
N CYS A 15 16.93 -4.39 16.63
CA CYS A 15 16.56 -5.71 16.15
C CYS A 15 16.25 -6.59 17.35
N ILE A 16 15.07 -7.19 17.38
CA ILE A 16 14.62 -8.07 18.46
C ILE A 16 14.48 -9.51 17.96
N ASP A 17 14.89 -10.45 18.78
CA ASP A 17 14.69 -11.88 18.54
C ASP A 17 13.32 -12.29 19.08
N ALA A 18 12.28 -11.95 18.33
CA ALA A 18 10.88 -12.22 18.67
C ALA A 18 10.20 -12.96 17.50
N HIS A 19 9.42 -14.00 17.84
CA HIS A 19 8.83 -14.92 16.88
C HIS A 19 7.29 -14.88 16.85
N ASP A 20 6.67 -14.06 17.69
CA ASP A 20 5.22 -13.90 17.79
C ASP A 20 4.83 -12.46 18.19
N ALA A 21 3.57 -12.12 17.98
CA ALA A 21 3.05 -10.78 18.27
C ALA A 21 3.23 -10.38 19.75
N ALA A 22 3.02 -11.31 20.67
CA ALA A 22 3.11 -11.03 22.11
C ALA A 22 4.53 -10.64 22.53
N SER A 23 5.55 -11.32 21.99
CA SER A 23 6.97 -11.02 22.24
C SER A 23 7.37 -9.66 21.67
N VAL A 24 6.90 -9.30 20.48
CA VAL A 24 7.14 -7.97 19.89
C VAL A 24 6.50 -6.88 20.72
N ILE A 25 5.24 -7.05 21.11
CA ILE A 25 4.50 -6.09 21.95
C ILE A 25 5.23 -5.89 23.30
N ALA A 26 5.62 -6.99 23.96
CA ALA A 26 6.32 -6.92 25.21
C ALA A 26 7.66 -6.18 25.11
N ALA A 27 8.45 -6.44 24.06
CA ALA A 27 9.71 -5.74 23.81
C ALA A 27 9.50 -4.24 23.57
N CYS A 28 8.57 -3.87 22.71
CA CYS A 28 8.24 -2.46 22.44
C CYS A 28 7.80 -1.73 23.71
N LYS A 29 6.94 -2.32 24.53
CA LYS A 29 6.51 -1.75 25.81
C LYS A 29 7.66 -1.58 26.79
N ALA A 30 8.58 -2.52 26.85
CA ALA A 30 9.73 -2.45 27.74
C ALA A 30 10.71 -1.31 27.41
N ILE A 31 10.87 -0.99 26.11
CA ILE A 31 11.78 0.08 25.64
C ILE A 31 11.09 1.45 25.48
N ALA A 32 9.77 1.49 25.39
CA ALA A 32 8.98 2.70 25.13
C ALA A 32 9.34 3.90 26.04
N PRO A 33 9.63 3.75 27.35
CA PRO A 33 9.99 4.87 28.21
C PRO A 33 11.23 5.67 27.78
N THR A 34 12.04 5.11 26.88
CA THR A 34 13.27 5.77 26.36
C THR A 34 12.97 6.65 25.16
N PHE A 35 11.86 6.43 24.43
CA PHE A 35 11.62 6.99 23.10
C PHE A 35 10.40 7.89 23.07
N GLY A 36 10.40 8.83 22.13
CA GLY A 36 9.26 9.68 21.79
C GLY A 36 8.34 9.08 20.73
N GLY A 37 8.69 7.93 20.14
CA GLY A 37 7.89 7.22 19.16
C GLY A 37 8.54 5.91 18.74
N ILE A 38 7.76 5.01 18.15
CA ILE A 38 8.23 3.70 17.64
C ILE A 38 7.80 3.57 16.18
N ASN A 39 8.77 3.28 15.31
CA ASN A 39 8.52 2.86 13.94
C ASN A 39 8.67 1.34 13.83
N LEU A 40 7.60 0.65 13.47
CA LEU A 40 7.59 -0.79 13.23
C LEU A 40 7.98 -1.06 11.78
N GLU A 41 8.90 -1.98 11.57
CA GLU A 41 9.44 -2.35 10.26
C GLU A 41 9.49 -3.86 10.10
N ASP A 42 9.31 -4.33 8.87
CA ASP A 42 9.48 -5.72 8.46
C ASP A 42 8.59 -6.74 9.22
N ILE A 43 7.43 -6.29 9.70
CA ILE A 43 6.45 -7.16 10.34
C ILE A 43 5.36 -7.52 9.34
N LYS A 44 5.26 -8.82 9.01
CA LYS A 44 4.30 -9.32 8.03
C LYS A 44 2.85 -9.33 8.55
N SER A 45 1.88 -9.32 7.63
CA SER A 45 0.48 -9.60 7.97
C SER A 45 0.27 -11.10 8.19
N PRO A 46 -0.68 -11.51 9.08
CA PRO A 46 -1.62 -10.64 9.81
C PRO A 46 -1.10 -10.07 11.14
N GLU A 47 0.05 -10.52 11.63
CA GLU A 47 0.60 -10.18 12.95
C GLU A 47 0.81 -8.68 13.14
N CYS A 48 1.20 -7.97 12.07
CA CYS A 48 1.42 -6.52 12.13
C CYS A 48 0.20 -5.72 12.57
N PHE A 49 -1.02 -6.17 12.24
CA PHE A 49 -2.26 -5.48 12.63
C PHE A 49 -2.47 -5.55 14.15
N GLU A 50 -2.34 -6.74 14.74
CA GLU A 50 -2.48 -6.96 16.17
C GLU A 50 -1.44 -6.18 16.96
N ILE A 51 -0.17 -6.20 16.51
CA ILE A 51 0.93 -5.52 17.18
C ILE A 51 0.70 -4.02 17.19
N GLU A 52 0.42 -3.42 16.05
CA GLU A 52 0.22 -1.98 15.93
C GLU A 52 -0.99 -1.52 16.76
N GLU A 53 -2.16 -2.12 16.55
CA GLU A 53 -3.39 -1.77 17.27
C GLU A 53 -3.23 -1.90 18.80
N THR A 54 -2.48 -2.91 19.25
CA THR A 54 -2.23 -3.10 20.68
C THR A 54 -1.29 -2.02 21.23
N LEU A 55 -0.20 -1.73 20.54
CA LEU A 55 0.77 -0.73 20.97
C LEU A 55 0.19 0.70 20.92
N GLU A 56 -0.60 1.04 19.89
CA GLU A 56 -1.29 2.33 19.82
C GLU A 56 -2.27 2.53 20.99
N ARG A 57 -2.96 1.47 21.41
CA ARG A 57 -3.89 1.53 22.54
C ARG A 57 -3.19 1.62 23.90
N GLU A 58 -2.01 1.01 24.03
CA GLU A 58 -1.37 0.77 25.34
C GLU A 58 -0.16 1.68 25.62
N LEU A 59 0.32 2.43 24.62
CA LEU A 59 1.42 3.37 24.78
C LEU A 59 0.94 4.82 24.62
N ASP A 60 1.56 5.72 25.36
CA ASP A 60 1.30 7.17 25.28
C ASP A 60 2.20 7.88 24.25
N ILE A 61 2.99 7.11 23.50
CA ILE A 61 3.84 7.60 22.41
C ILE A 61 3.32 7.11 21.06
N PRO A 62 3.52 7.85 19.96
CA PRO A 62 3.12 7.41 18.63
C PRO A 62 3.80 6.10 18.22
N VAL A 63 2.99 5.18 17.71
CA VAL A 63 3.44 3.95 17.08
C VAL A 63 3.03 3.99 15.62
N PHE A 64 3.92 3.65 14.73
CA PHE A 64 3.71 3.74 13.30
C PHE A 64 4.29 2.51 12.61
N HIS A 65 3.51 1.86 11.78
CA HIS A 65 3.99 0.75 10.96
C HIS A 65 4.22 1.24 9.53
N ASP A 66 5.47 1.41 9.15
CA ASP A 66 5.85 2.07 7.90
C ASP A 66 5.38 1.32 6.65
N ASP A 67 5.50 -0.01 6.65
CA ASP A 67 5.05 -0.85 5.52
C ASP A 67 3.53 -0.75 5.27
N GLN A 68 2.75 -0.42 6.28
CA GLN A 68 1.32 -0.16 6.12
C GLN A 68 1.05 1.30 5.75
N HIS A 69 1.31 2.18 6.71
CA HIS A 69 0.83 3.57 6.65
C HIS A 69 1.74 4.48 5.84
N GLY A 70 3.07 4.29 5.89
CA GLY A 70 4.00 5.03 5.05
C GLY A 70 3.72 4.80 3.59
N THR A 71 3.53 3.54 3.22
CA THR A 71 3.15 3.16 1.85
C THR A 71 1.78 3.73 1.45
N ALA A 72 0.78 3.65 2.33
CA ALA A 72 -0.56 4.17 2.04
C ALA A 72 -0.56 5.70 1.84
N ILE A 73 0.19 6.44 2.64
CA ILE A 73 0.33 7.90 2.54
C ILE A 73 0.95 8.30 1.20
N VAL A 74 2.09 7.70 0.84
CA VAL A 74 2.78 8.08 -0.41
C VAL A 74 1.99 7.68 -1.65
N VAL A 75 1.32 6.53 -1.63
CA VAL A 75 0.43 6.09 -2.73
C VAL A 75 -0.74 7.03 -2.90
N THR A 76 -1.40 7.41 -1.81
CA THR A 76 -2.54 8.32 -1.85
C THR A 76 -2.13 9.70 -2.37
N ALA A 77 -1.02 10.24 -1.87
CA ALA A 77 -0.47 11.51 -2.34
C ALA A 77 -0.11 11.47 -3.82
N ALA A 78 0.54 10.38 -4.27
CA ALA A 78 0.88 10.18 -5.67
C ALA A 78 -0.37 10.08 -6.55
N LEU A 79 -1.39 9.33 -6.10
CA LEU A 79 -2.64 9.16 -6.86
C LEU A 79 -3.40 10.47 -7.01
N ILE A 80 -3.51 11.27 -5.95
CA ILE A 80 -4.13 12.60 -6.01
C ILE A 80 -3.46 13.47 -7.09
N ASN A 81 -2.13 13.45 -7.17
CA ASN A 81 -1.40 14.21 -8.18
C ASN A 81 -1.52 13.59 -9.58
N ALA A 82 -1.45 12.27 -9.71
CA ALA A 82 -1.63 11.57 -10.98
C ALA A 82 -3.02 11.84 -11.58
N LEU A 83 -4.07 11.82 -10.75
CA LEU A 83 -5.43 12.15 -11.17
C LEU A 83 -5.55 13.58 -11.72
N ARG A 84 -4.87 14.55 -11.09
CA ARG A 84 -4.81 15.92 -11.61
C ARG A 84 -4.16 15.97 -12.99
N VAL A 85 -3.09 15.22 -13.23
CA VAL A 85 -2.38 15.15 -14.52
C VAL A 85 -3.30 14.61 -15.63
N VAL A 86 -4.13 13.61 -15.32
CA VAL A 86 -5.03 12.98 -16.30
C VAL A 86 -6.43 13.60 -16.34
N GLY A 87 -6.72 14.58 -15.45
CA GLY A 87 -8.02 15.25 -15.41
C GLY A 87 -9.16 14.38 -14.90
N LYS A 88 -8.87 13.35 -14.09
CA LYS A 88 -9.87 12.45 -13.48
C LYS A 88 -10.07 12.80 -12.00
N LYS A 89 -11.21 12.40 -11.42
CA LYS A 89 -11.51 12.58 -10.00
C LYS A 89 -11.46 11.26 -9.26
N MET A 90 -11.06 11.29 -7.98
CA MET A 90 -10.96 10.12 -7.10
C MET A 90 -12.27 9.32 -7.01
N GLU A 91 -13.40 10.01 -6.96
CA GLU A 91 -14.73 9.43 -6.83
C GLU A 91 -15.26 8.74 -8.08
N ASP A 92 -14.66 9.01 -9.25
CA ASP A 92 -15.14 8.57 -10.56
C ASP A 92 -14.27 7.48 -11.17
N VAL A 93 -13.09 7.19 -10.60
CA VAL A 93 -12.14 6.23 -11.16
C VAL A 93 -12.35 4.81 -10.65
N HIS A 94 -12.10 3.84 -11.53
CA HIS A 94 -12.04 2.42 -11.22
C HIS A 94 -10.60 2.03 -10.86
N ILE A 95 -10.39 1.62 -9.61
CA ILE A 95 -9.09 1.30 -9.06
C ILE A 95 -8.96 -0.21 -8.88
N VAL A 96 -7.88 -0.79 -9.38
CA VAL A 96 -7.50 -2.19 -9.11
C VAL A 96 -6.28 -2.20 -8.22
N LEU A 97 -6.38 -2.80 -7.04
CA LEU A 97 -5.28 -3.03 -6.14
C LEU A 97 -4.92 -4.51 -6.13
N ASN A 98 -3.69 -4.82 -6.49
CA ASN A 98 -3.16 -6.18 -6.48
C ASN A 98 -2.17 -6.39 -5.35
N GLY A 99 -2.48 -7.31 -4.44
CA GLY A 99 -1.71 -7.61 -3.23
C GLY A 99 -2.33 -7.03 -1.96
N PRO A 100 -3.52 -7.50 -1.53
CA PRO A 100 -4.21 -6.99 -0.35
C PRO A 100 -3.65 -7.57 0.96
N GLY A 101 -2.34 -7.45 1.14
CA GLY A 101 -1.63 -7.70 2.40
C GLY A 101 -1.66 -6.47 3.31
N ALA A 102 -0.62 -6.29 4.15
CA ALA A 102 -0.51 -5.15 5.07
C ALA A 102 -0.59 -3.81 4.33
N ALA A 103 0.33 -3.55 3.40
CA ALA A 103 0.34 -2.33 2.60
C ALA A 103 -0.94 -2.14 1.80
N GLY A 104 -1.39 -3.17 1.06
CA GLY A 104 -2.58 -3.09 0.22
C GLY A 104 -3.85 -2.78 1.00
N THR A 105 -4.02 -3.37 2.18
CA THR A 105 -5.15 -3.09 3.07
C THR A 105 -5.14 -1.63 3.56
N ALA A 106 -3.98 -1.13 3.97
CA ALA A 106 -3.83 0.25 4.42
C ALA A 106 -4.07 1.25 3.27
N ILE A 107 -3.58 0.96 2.07
CA ILE A 107 -3.85 1.76 0.86
C ILE A 107 -5.34 1.84 0.59
N ILE A 108 -6.06 0.71 0.59
CA ILE A 108 -7.52 0.69 0.35
C ILE A 108 -8.25 1.56 1.37
N LYS A 109 -7.97 1.38 2.67
CA LYS A 109 -8.58 2.17 3.73
C LYS A 109 -8.38 3.68 3.51
N MET A 110 -7.15 4.09 3.17
CA MET A 110 -6.82 5.49 2.95
C MET A 110 -7.46 6.06 1.67
N LEU A 111 -7.47 5.30 0.57
CA LEU A 111 -8.13 5.72 -0.66
C LEU A 111 -9.64 5.87 -0.49
N MET A 112 -10.30 4.97 0.26
CA MET A 112 -11.72 5.10 0.61
C MET A 112 -11.97 6.39 1.41
N THR A 113 -11.12 6.70 2.38
CA THR A 113 -11.17 7.96 3.15
C THR A 113 -10.95 9.18 2.24
N ALA A 114 -10.09 9.06 1.22
CA ALA A 114 -9.85 10.09 0.22
C ALA A 114 -10.97 10.22 -0.83
N GLY A 115 -12.03 9.41 -0.75
CA GLY A 115 -13.22 9.48 -1.60
C GLY A 115 -13.30 8.49 -2.75
N ALA A 116 -12.39 7.51 -2.84
CA ALA A 116 -12.49 6.45 -3.82
C ALA A 116 -13.73 5.56 -3.54
N LYS A 117 -14.54 5.30 -4.56
CA LYS A 117 -15.80 4.55 -4.44
C LYS A 117 -15.77 3.18 -5.09
N ASP A 118 -14.93 2.99 -6.10
CA ASP A 118 -14.83 1.74 -6.85
C ASP A 118 -13.39 1.21 -6.82
N ILE A 119 -13.12 0.34 -5.87
CA ILE A 119 -11.86 -0.36 -5.70
C ILE A 119 -12.11 -1.85 -5.80
N ILE A 120 -11.33 -2.55 -6.63
CA ILE A 120 -11.30 -4.02 -6.70
C ILE A 120 -9.97 -4.48 -6.12
N ALA A 121 -10.02 -5.23 -5.04
CA ALA A 121 -8.85 -5.89 -4.48
C ALA A 121 -8.67 -7.27 -5.13
N VAL A 122 -7.42 -7.58 -5.52
CA VAL A 122 -7.06 -8.84 -6.20
C VAL A 122 -5.93 -9.51 -5.44
N ASP A 123 -6.08 -10.77 -5.08
CA ASP A 123 -5.02 -11.59 -4.52
C ASP A 123 -4.61 -12.72 -5.47
N GLN A 124 -3.79 -13.67 -5.00
CA GLN A 124 -3.34 -14.80 -5.80
C GLN A 124 -4.46 -15.77 -6.22
N PHE A 125 -5.63 -15.68 -5.60
CA PHE A 125 -6.80 -16.52 -5.90
C PHE A 125 -7.84 -15.80 -6.75
N GLY A 126 -7.66 -14.49 -6.99
CA GLY A 126 -8.54 -13.66 -7.79
C GLY A 126 -9.08 -12.44 -7.05
N THR A 127 -10.17 -11.90 -7.57
CA THR A 127 -10.85 -10.73 -7.01
C THR A 127 -11.49 -11.05 -5.66
N LEU A 128 -11.38 -10.13 -4.71
CA LEU A 128 -12.17 -10.16 -3.49
C LEU A 128 -13.54 -9.56 -3.76
N TYR A 129 -14.58 -10.20 -3.27
CA TYR A 129 -15.99 -9.78 -3.47
C TYR A 129 -16.84 -10.20 -2.28
N LYS A 130 -18.04 -9.65 -2.17
CA LYS A 130 -18.94 -9.95 -1.08
C LYS A 130 -19.29 -11.45 -1.04
N GLY A 131 -19.01 -12.08 0.10
CA GLY A 131 -19.21 -13.51 0.30
C GLY A 131 -18.03 -14.36 -0.21
N CYS A 132 -16.90 -13.78 -0.61
CA CYS A 132 -15.66 -14.55 -0.76
C CYS A 132 -15.27 -15.14 0.60
N ASN A 133 -14.73 -16.35 0.60
CA ASN A 133 -14.36 -17.05 1.83
C ASN A 133 -12.85 -17.23 1.88
N SER A 134 -12.16 -16.21 2.37
CA SER A 134 -10.72 -16.27 2.62
C SER A 134 -10.42 -16.81 4.02
N ALA A 135 -9.31 -17.52 4.18
CA ALA A 135 -8.79 -17.91 5.48
C ALA A 135 -8.31 -16.70 6.31
N GLU A 136 -8.05 -15.57 5.66
CA GLU A 136 -7.59 -14.34 6.30
C GLU A 136 -8.76 -13.37 6.53
N ALA A 137 -9.04 -13.06 7.79
CA ALA A 137 -10.19 -12.23 8.18
C ALA A 137 -10.20 -10.85 7.51
N HIS A 138 -9.04 -10.20 7.36
CA HIS A 138 -8.94 -8.90 6.72
C HIS A 138 -9.36 -8.93 5.24
N LYS A 139 -9.09 -10.05 4.53
CA LYS A 139 -9.53 -10.21 3.13
C LYS A 139 -11.04 -10.38 3.01
N ASN A 140 -11.68 -11.07 3.96
CA ASN A 140 -13.14 -11.16 4.01
C ASN A 140 -13.75 -9.76 4.23
N TRP A 141 -13.18 -8.98 5.15
CA TRP A 141 -13.60 -7.59 5.32
C TRP A 141 -13.42 -6.76 4.04
N LEU A 142 -12.28 -6.89 3.35
CA LEU A 142 -12.07 -6.22 2.06
C LEU A 142 -13.13 -6.63 1.03
N GLY A 143 -13.50 -7.90 0.97
CA GLY A 143 -14.57 -8.37 0.08
C GLY A 143 -15.93 -7.73 0.35
N GLU A 144 -16.23 -7.37 1.61
CA GLU A 144 -17.47 -6.68 1.97
C GLU A 144 -17.47 -5.19 1.63
N VAL A 145 -16.31 -4.51 1.71
CA VAL A 145 -16.22 -3.04 1.56
C VAL A 145 -15.70 -2.59 0.19
N THR A 146 -15.18 -3.50 -0.63
CA THR A 146 -14.66 -3.22 -1.97
C THR A 146 -15.49 -3.91 -3.06
N ASN A 147 -15.09 -3.74 -4.33
CA ASN A 147 -15.70 -4.41 -5.49
C ASN A 147 -17.21 -4.22 -5.58
N PRO A 148 -17.70 -2.98 -5.63
CA PRO A 148 -19.16 -2.72 -5.66
C PRO A 148 -19.83 -3.34 -6.90
N ARG A 149 -19.07 -3.57 -7.95
CA ARG A 149 -19.55 -4.20 -9.21
C ARG A 149 -19.59 -5.73 -9.14
N GLN A 150 -19.10 -6.33 -8.06
CA GLN A 150 -19.01 -7.79 -7.86
C GLN A 150 -18.31 -8.51 -9.02
N VAL A 151 -17.27 -7.92 -9.57
CA VAL A 151 -16.41 -8.53 -10.60
C VAL A 151 -15.76 -9.78 -10.02
N LYS A 152 -15.92 -10.89 -10.70
CA LYS A 152 -15.34 -12.19 -10.34
C LYS A 152 -14.34 -12.62 -11.40
N GLY A 153 -13.22 -13.15 -10.96
CA GLY A 153 -12.16 -13.61 -11.86
C GLY A 153 -10.78 -13.27 -11.31
N GLY A 154 -9.82 -13.11 -12.19
CA GLY A 154 -8.46 -12.75 -11.84
C GLY A 154 -8.14 -11.28 -12.11
N LEU A 155 -6.84 -11.00 -12.20
CA LEU A 155 -6.33 -9.66 -12.50
C LEU A 155 -6.83 -9.15 -13.85
N LYS A 156 -6.98 -10.03 -14.84
CA LYS A 156 -7.44 -9.68 -16.19
C LYS A 156 -8.85 -9.07 -16.14
N GLU A 157 -9.79 -9.78 -15.52
CA GLU A 157 -11.18 -9.34 -15.43
C GLU A 157 -11.30 -8.04 -14.59
N ALA A 158 -10.47 -7.89 -13.57
CA ALA A 158 -10.45 -6.68 -12.76
C ALA A 158 -9.94 -5.45 -13.54
N LEU A 159 -8.98 -5.64 -14.44
CA LEU A 159 -8.35 -4.54 -15.20
C LEU A 159 -9.17 -4.05 -16.39
N GLU A 160 -10.16 -4.80 -16.85
CA GLU A 160 -11.01 -4.36 -17.94
C GLU A 160 -11.75 -3.07 -17.59
N GLY A 161 -11.40 -1.96 -18.28
CA GLY A 161 -11.95 -0.64 -18.02
C GLY A 161 -11.51 0.00 -16.70
N ALA A 162 -10.41 -0.46 -16.10
CA ALA A 162 -9.80 0.19 -14.94
C ALA A 162 -9.07 1.48 -15.32
N ASP A 163 -9.14 2.49 -14.48
CA ASP A 163 -8.39 3.75 -14.63
C ASP A 163 -7.05 3.72 -13.94
N VAL A 164 -6.97 2.96 -12.84
CA VAL A 164 -5.81 2.92 -11.95
C VAL A 164 -5.47 1.47 -11.59
N PHE A 165 -4.19 1.12 -11.71
CA PHE A 165 -3.62 -0.10 -11.15
C PHE A 165 -2.62 0.27 -10.05
N ILE A 166 -2.72 -0.37 -8.90
CA ILE A 166 -1.77 -0.27 -7.80
C ILE A 166 -1.30 -1.68 -7.44
N GLY A 167 -0.02 -1.95 -7.69
CA GLY A 167 0.62 -3.24 -7.39
C GLY A 167 1.51 -3.12 -6.16
N VAL A 168 1.30 -4.03 -5.19
CA VAL A 168 2.13 -4.21 -3.99
C VAL A 168 2.34 -5.71 -3.72
N SER A 169 2.65 -6.48 -4.77
CA SER A 169 2.65 -7.93 -4.69
C SER A 169 3.90 -8.59 -5.28
N LYS A 170 3.86 -9.00 -6.53
CA LYS A 170 4.92 -9.80 -7.17
C LYS A 170 5.37 -9.15 -8.49
N PRO A 171 6.67 -9.28 -8.81
CA PRO A 171 7.18 -8.79 -10.08
C PRO A 171 6.52 -9.48 -11.29
N GLY A 172 6.38 -8.74 -12.39
CA GLY A 172 6.02 -9.28 -13.71
C GLY A 172 4.59 -9.78 -13.86
N ILE A 173 3.68 -9.45 -12.95
CA ILE A 173 2.27 -9.91 -13.02
C ILE A 173 1.41 -9.04 -13.93
N LEU A 174 1.81 -7.80 -14.18
CA LEU A 174 1.15 -6.90 -15.10
C LEU A 174 1.89 -6.93 -16.45
N THR A 175 1.15 -7.11 -17.53
CA THR A 175 1.72 -7.15 -18.89
C THR A 175 1.27 -5.98 -19.74
N THR A 176 1.98 -5.71 -20.83
CA THR A 176 1.60 -4.69 -21.82
C THR A 176 0.18 -4.93 -22.36
N GLU A 177 -0.20 -6.18 -22.59
CA GLU A 177 -1.54 -6.56 -23.06
C GLU A 177 -2.62 -6.22 -22.02
N LEU A 178 -2.37 -6.49 -20.74
CA LEU A 178 -3.28 -6.13 -19.66
C LEU A 178 -3.41 -4.60 -19.51
N CYS A 179 -2.32 -3.85 -19.66
CA CYS A 179 -2.39 -2.39 -19.65
C CYS A 179 -3.29 -1.85 -20.78
N ARG A 180 -3.32 -2.50 -21.95
CA ARG A 180 -4.18 -2.10 -23.08
C ARG A 180 -5.68 -2.30 -22.83
N THR A 181 -6.07 -3.12 -21.84
CA THR A 181 -7.48 -3.30 -21.46
C THR A 181 -8.00 -2.23 -20.51
N MET A 182 -7.08 -1.42 -19.97
CA MET A 182 -7.42 -0.31 -19.10
C MET A 182 -8.04 0.86 -19.86
N ASN A 183 -8.67 1.76 -19.16
CA ASN A 183 -9.22 2.98 -19.72
C ASN A 183 -8.13 3.90 -20.29
N LYS A 184 -8.55 4.80 -21.20
CA LYS A 184 -7.68 5.88 -21.67
C LYS A 184 -7.10 6.67 -20.49
N ASP A 185 -5.85 7.13 -20.67
CA ASP A 185 -5.10 7.87 -19.66
C ASP A 185 -4.96 7.11 -18.34
N ALA A 186 -4.68 5.81 -18.45
CA ALA A 186 -4.45 4.92 -17.31
C ALA A 186 -3.27 5.34 -16.44
N ILE A 187 -3.40 5.09 -15.14
CA ILE A 187 -2.37 5.29 -14.12
C ILE A 187 -1.92 3.93 -13.60
N VAL A 188 -0.62 3.69 -13.54
CA VAL A 188 -0.04 2.44 -13.04
C VAL A 188 1.03 2.76 -11.99
N PHE A 189 0.83 2.26 -10.77
CA PHE A 189 1.81 2.24 -9.70
C PHE A 189 2.26 0.81 -9.45
N ALA A 190 3.44 0.47 -9.96
CA ALA A 190 4.03 -0.88 -9.85
C ALA A 190 5.12 -0.85 -8.78
N MET A 191 4.75 -1.20 -7.55
CA MET A 191 5.56 -0.93 -6.36
C MET A 191 6.24 -2.16 -5.78
N ALA A 192 6.10 -3.34 -6.40
CA ALA A 192 6.84 -4.53 -5.99
C ALA A 192 8.35 -4.26 -6.02
N ASN A 193 9.05 -4.72 -5.00
CA ASN A 193 10.47 -4.47 -4.81
C ASN A 193 11.24 -5.81 -4.68
N PRO A 194 12.41 -5.99 -5.29
CA PRO A 194 13.20 -5.00 -6.08
C PRO A 194 12.75 -4.84 -7.54
N THR A 195 11.93 -5.73 -8.07
CA THR A 195 11.45 -5.67 -9.46
C THR A 195 9.96 -5.36 -9.46
N PRO A 196 9.51 -4.32 -10.20
CA PRO A 196 8.10 -3.92 -10.25
C PRO A 196 7.22 -4.96 -10.96
N GLU A 197 5.90 -4.84 -10.81
CA GLU A 197 4.89 -5.67 -11.49
C GLU A 197 4.96 -5.57 -13.01
N ILE A 198 5.41 -4.44 -13.53
CA ILE A 198 5.69 -4.19 -14.95
C ILE A 198 6.81 -3.14 -15.05
N MET A 199 7.67 -3.27 -16.05
CA MET A 199 8.70 -2.26 -16.30
C MET A 199 8.08 -1.01 -16.95
N PRO A 200 8.63 0.21 -16.66
CA PRO A 200 8.06 1.45 -17.18
C PRO A 200 7.91 1.52 -18.69
N ASP A 201 8.86 0.98 -19.46
CA ASP A 201 8.80 0.97 -20.91
C ASP A 201 7.69 0.06 -21.45
N GLU A 202 7.46 -1.08 -20.80
CA GLU A 202 6.38 -2.01 -21.15
C GLU A 202 5.00 -1.41 -20.81
N ALA A 203 4.87 -0.75 -19.66
CA ALA A 203 3.66 -0.03 -19.29
C ALA A 203 3.33 1.09 -20.28
N LYS A 204 4.34 1.86 -20.71
CA LYS A 204 4.20 2.91 -21.71
C LYS A 204 3.78 2.33 -23.06
N ALA A 205 4.35 1.19 -23.48
CA ALA A 205 3.94 0.48 -24.70
C ALA A 205 2.51 -0.05 -24.62
N GLY A 206 1.98 -0.27 -23.41
CA GLY A 206 0.59 -0.59 -23.13
C GLY A 206 -0.38 0.59 -23.12
N GLY A 207 0.12 1.83 -23.30
CA GLY A 207 -0.71 3.04 -23.34
C GLY A 207 -0.92 3.71 -21.98
N VAL A 208 -0.16 3.31 -20.94
CA VAL A 208 -0.21 3.94 -19.62
C VAL A 208 0.25 5.38 -19.69
N ARG A 209 -0.53 6.31 -19.15
CA ARG A 209 -0.27 7.75 -19.17
C ARG A 209 0.63 8.20 -18.03
N VAL A 210 0.38 7.68 -16.82
CA VAL A 210 1.19 7.95 -15.62
C VAL A 210 1.71 6.64 -15.07
N MET A 211 3.02 6.51 -14.97
CA MET A 211 3.71 5.33 -14.42
C MET A 211 4.56 5.75 -13.25
N ALA A 212 4.48 5.01 -12.15
CA ALA A 212 5.33 5.15 -10.97
C ALA A 212 5.80 3.77 -10.47
N THR A 213 6.95 3.76 -9.81
CA THR A 213 7.52 2.57 -9.17
C THR A 213 8.01 2.91 -7.76
N GLY A 214 8.30 1.89 -6.95
CA GLY A 214 8.98 2.07 -5.65
C GLY A 214 10.47 2.42 -5.76
N ARG A 215 11.05 2.38 -6.97
CA ARG A 215 12.49 2.52 -7.21
C ARG A 215 12.89 3.97 -7.46
N SER A 216 14.08 4.33 -6.95
CA SER A 216 14.66 5.67 -7.13
C SER A 216 15.36 5.90 -8.48
N ASP A 217 15.62 4.82 -9.23
CA ASP A 217 16.27 4.88 -10.55
C ASP A 217 15.29 5.10 -11.72
N PHE A 218 13.97 5.16 -11.42
CA PHE A 218 12.95 5.53 -12.39
C PHE A 218 12.24 6.83 -12.00
N PRO A 219 11.68 7.59 -12.95
CA PRO A 219 10.83 8.74 -12.67
C PRO A 219 9.61 8.36 -11.81
N ASN A 220 9.12 9.34 -11.02
CA ASN A 220 7.94 9.17 -10.16
C ASN A 220 8.12 8.05 -9.11
N GLN A 221 9.14 8.18 -8.28
CA GLN A 221 9.32 7.27 -7.15
C GLN A 221 8.16 7.39 -6.17
N VAL A 222 7.50 6.26 -5.86
CA VAL A 222 6.48 6.12 -4.81
C VAL A 222 6.97 5.07 -3.82
N ASN A 223 7.59 5.52 -2.75
CA ASN A 223 8.19 4.67 -1.72
C ASN A 223 7.92 5.27 -0.33
N ASN A 224 7.65 4.43 0.65
CA ASN A 224 7.38 4.82 2.05
C ASN A 224 8.47 5.69 2.66
N VAL A 225 9.71 5.54 2.22
CA VAL A 225 10.86 6.40 2.64
C VAL A 225 10.60 7.89 2.49
N LEU A 226 9.70 8.29 1.61
CA LEU A 226 9.31 9.70 1.42
C LEU A 226 8.38 10.21 2.52
N CYS A 227 7.79 9.33 3.33
CA CYS A 227 6.80 9.67 4.35
C CYS A 227 7.40 9.78 5.76
N PHE A 228 8.02 8.73 6.28
CA PHE A 228 8.31 8.60 7.70
C PHE A 228 9.22 9.70 8.28
N PRO A 229 10.22 10.25 7.56
CA PRO A 229 11.04 11.32 8.17
C PRO A 229 10.22 12.57 8.48
N GLY A 230 9.29 12.93 7.60
CA GLY A 230 8.38 14.07 7.79
C GLY A 230 7.34 13.82 8.88
N LEU A 231 6.83 12.59 8.95
CA LEU A 231 5.85 12.20 9.96
C LEU A 231 6.41 12.33 11.38
N PHE A 232 7.54 11.72 11.65
CA PHE A 232 8.18 11.78 12.97
C PHE A 232 8.76 13.14 13.31
N LYS A 233 8.98 14.03 12.35
CA LYS A 233 9.35 15.42 12.61
C LYS A 233 8.16 16.25 13.10
N ALA A 234 6.94 15.91 12.67
CA ALA A 234 5.73 16.66 12.99
C ALA A 234 5.21 16.40 14.41
N HIS A 235 5.70 15.35 15.06
CA HIS A 235 5.43 14.96 16.44
C HIS A 235 6.49 15.53 17.39
#